data_b10cadc7260dfcc036c0430d469531ae
#
_entry.id   b10cadc7260dfcc036c0430d469531ae
#
_cell.length_a   1.000
_cell.length_b   1.000
_cell.length_c   1.000
_cell.angle_alpha   90.00
_cell.angle_beta   90.00
_cell.angle_gamma   90.00
#
_symmetry.space_group_name_H-M   'P 1'
#
loop_
_entity.id
_entity.type
_entity.pdbx_description
1 polymer ?
#
loop_
_entity_poly.entity_id
_entity_poly.type
_entity_poly.pdbx_seq_one_letter_code
_entity_poly.pdbx_strand_id
1 'polypeptide(L)' 'MTEKIAMTVEEAADFTGIGRNTLRQLISWKTMPTIKVGRKVLIKTQDLDRFLELNRNTDLRNQAEVIPLKGYVN' A
#
# COMPACT_ATOMS: atom_id res chain seq x y z
N MET A 1 14.63 -12.77 12.75
CA MET A 1 13.62 -12.74 11.72
C MET A 1 13.86 -11.62 10.74
N THR A 2 13.77 -11.91 9.48
CA THR A 2 14.09 -10.93 8.45
C THR A 2 12.83 -10.32 7.91
N GLU A 3 12.74 -9.01 7.96
CA GLU A 3 11.63 -8.32 7.35
C GLU A 3 11.90 -8.12 5.88
N LYS A 4 10.88 -8.24 5.08
CA LYS A 4 11.01 -7.92 3.68
C LYS A 4 11.02 -6.42 3.50
N ILE A 5 11.89 -5.96 2.60
CA ILE A 5 11.95 -4.55 2.29
C ILE A 5 10.77 -4.16 1.41
N ALA A 6 10.32 -5.07 0.58
CA ALA A 6 9.19 -4.84 -0.30
C ALA A 6 8.35 -6.10 -0.42
N MET A 7 7.09 -5.93 -0.75
CA MET A 7 6.14 -7.02 -0.84
C MET A 7 5.32 -6.94 -2.10
N THR A 8 4.91 -8.10 -2.60
CA THR A 8 3.90 -8.13 -3.66
C THR A 8 2.55 -7.77 -3.05
N VAL A 9 1.55 -7.56 -3.92
CA VAL A 9 0.20 -7.27 -3.44
C VAL A 9 -0.32 -8.42 -2.58
N GLU A 10 -0.07 -9.65 -3.00
CA GLU A 10 -0.52 -10.81 -2.24
C GLU A 10 0.13 -10.88 -0.87
N GLU A 11 1.42 -10.61 -0.82
CA GLU A 11 2.13 -10.63 0.47
C GLU A 11 1.65 -9.51 1.37
N ALA A 12 1.41 -8.34 0.78
CA ALA A 12 0.92 -7.21 1.55
C ALA A 12 -0.48 -7.49 2.10
N ALA A 13 -1.32 -8.17 1.32
CA ALA A 13 -2.65 -8.54 1.79
C ALA A 13 -2.56 -9.47 2.99
N ASP A 14 -1.69 -10.47 2.93
CA ASP A 14 -1.50 -11.38 4.05
C ASP A 14 -0.94 -10.65 5.27
N PHE A 15 0.00 -9.76 5.03
CA PHE A 15 0.69 -9.07 6.11
C PHE A 15 -0.23 -8.11 6.85
N THR A 16 -1.06 -7.39 6.11
CA THR A 16 -1.91 -6.35 6.70
C THR A 16 -3.32 -6.82 7.04
N GLY A 17 -3.77 -7.92 6.43
CA GLY A 17 -5.16 -8.32 6.56
C GLY A 17 -6.09 -7.58 5.63
N ILE A 18 -5.58 -6.70 4.77
CA ILE A 18 -6.41 -5.99 3.79
C ILE A 18 -6.56 -6.88 2.56
N GLY A 19 -7.77 -6.99 2.05
CA GLY A 19 -8.00 -7.82 0.88
C GLY A 19 -7.19 -7.37 -0.33
N ARG A 20 -6.83 -8.33 -1.18
CA ARG A 20 -6.03 -8.03 -2.37
C ARG A 20 -6.73 -7.05 -3.30
N ASN A 21 -8.03 -7.20 -3.45
CA ASN A 21 -8.77 -6.30 -4.33
C ASN A 21 -8.78 -4.88 -3.81
N THR A 22 -8.88 -4.73 -2.49
CA THR A 22 -8.83 -3.41 -1.88
C THR A 22 -7.46 -2.78 -2.07
N LEU A 23 -6.39 -3.57 -1.89
CA LEU A 23 -5.05 -3.05 -2.12
C LEU A 23 -4.84 -2.64 -3.56
N ARG A 24 -5.32 -3.45 -4.51
CA ARG A 24 -5.20 -3.10 -5.92
C ARG A 24 -5.94 -1.82 -6.23
N GLN A 25 -7.10 -1.64 -5.61
CA GLN A 25 -7.86 -0.42 -5.79
C GLN A 25 -7.13 0.80 -5.24
N LEU A 26 -6.54 0.66 -4.05
CA LEU A 26 -5.76 1.73 -3.47
C LEU A 26 -4.58 2.11 -4.36
N ILE A 27 -3.94 1.12 -4.95
CA ILE A 27 -2.85 1.36 -5.88
C ILE A 27 -3.35 2.07 -7.12
N SER A 28 -4.49 1.67 -7.64
CA SER A 28 -5.05 2.29 -8.84
C SER A 28 -5.44 3.75 -8.58
N TRP A 29 -5.79 4.07 -7.36
CA TRP A 29 -6.08 5.45 -6.98
C TRP A 29 -4.81 6.26 -6.71
N LYS A 30 -3.64 5.61 -6.84
CA LYS A 30 -2.34 6.26 -6.65
C LYS A 30 -2.20 6.84 -5.25
N THR A 31 -2.66 6.10 -4.27
CA THR A 31 -2.62 6.55 -2.88
C THR A 31 -1.31 6.19 -2.20
N MET A 32 -0.50 5.33 -2.80
CA MET A 32 0.78 4.95 -2.22
C MET A 32 1.78 4.66 -3.33
N PRO A 33 3.07 4.88 -3.07
CA PRO A 33 4.09 4.60 -4.08
C PRO A 33 4.24 3.10 -4.29
N THR A 34 4.49 2.72 -5.53
CA THR A 34 4.73 1.34 -5.88
C THR A 34 5.93 1.24 -6.81
N ILE A 35 6.48 0.05 -6.90
CA ILE A 35 7.61 -0.22 -7.78
C ILE A 35 7.15 -1.29 -8.75
N LYS A 36 7.35 -1.04 -10.04
CA LYS A 36 7.01 -2.04 -11.03
C LYS A 36 8.26 -2.73 -11.51
N VAL A 37 8.20 -4.05 -11.53
CA VAL A 37 9.29 -4.86 -12.08
C VAL A 37 8.63 -5.79 -13.08
N GLY A 38 8.65 -5.38 -14.34
CA GLY A 38 7.89 -6.09 -15.36
C GLY A 38 6.41 -6.03 -15.05
N ARG A 39 5.81 -7.18 -14.82
CA ARG A 39 4.39 -7.24 -14.47
C ARG A 39 4.15 -7.24 -12.98
N LYS A 40 5.22 -7.34 -12.20
CA LYS A 40 5.08 -7.34 -10.75
C LYS A 40 4.93 -5.92 -10.24
N VAL A 41 4.10 -5.78 -9.23
CA VAL A 41 3.97 -4.53 -8.50
C VAL A 41 4.42 -4.81 -7.08
N LEU A 42 5.36 -4.02 -6.61
CA LEU A 42 5.89 -4.16 -5.26
C LEU A 42 5.57 -2.91 -4.47
N ILE A 43 5.34 -3.10 -3.18
CA ILE A 43 5.11 -2.01 -2.25
C ILE A 43 6.20 -2.10 -1.19
N LYS A 44 6.91 -1.00 -0.96
CA LYS A 44 7.91 -1.01 0.10
C LYS A 44 7.21 -1.18 1.43
N THR A 45 7.74 -2.05 2.26
CA THR A 45 7.15 -2.32 3.57
C THR A 45 7.03 -1.04 4.38
N GLN A 46 8.03 -0.18 4.33
CA GLN A 46 8.01 1.08 5.05
C GLN A 46 6.90 2.00 4.55
N ASP A 47 6.68 2.05 3.25
CA ASP A 47 5.63 2.88 2.69
C ASP A 47 4.25 2.36 3.07
N LEU A 48 4.10 1.04 3.10
CA LEU A 48 2.85 0.43 3.51
C LEU A 48 2.54 0.80 4.97
N ASP A 49 3.55 0.71 5.82
CA ASP A 49 3.40 1.06 7.22
C ASP A 49 3.00 2.53 7.39
N ARG A 50 3.67 3.41 6.66
CA ARG A 50 3.36 4.84 6.72
C ARG A 50 1.97 5.14 6.23
N PHE A 51 1.55 4.46 5.16
CA PHE A 51 0.22 4.66 4.62
C PHE A 51 -0.84 4.27 5.64
N LEU A 52 -0.65 3.14 6.31
CA LEU A 52 -1.61 2.68 7.30
C LEU A 52 -1.65 3.63 8.49
N GLU A 53 -0.50 4.11 8.91
CA GLU A 53 -0.44 5.05 10.03
C GLU A 53 -1.19 6.34 9.68
N LEU A 54 -0.99 6.82 8.46
CA LEU A 54 -1.63 8.04 7.99
C LEU A 54 -3.13 7.90 7.90
N ASN A 55 -3.61 6.69 7.63
CA ASN A 55 -5.02 6.43 7.38
C ASN A 55 -5.74 5.80 8.56
N ARG A 56 -5.23 5.99 9.76
CA ARG A 56 -5.96 5.54 10.94
C ARG A 56 -7.31 6.25 10.98
N ASN A 57 -8.33 5.49 11.32
CA ASN A 57 -9.70 6.01 11.43
C ASN A 57 -10.33 6.37 10.09
N THR A 58 -9.76 5.92 8.98
CA THR A 58 -10.40 6.12 7.68
C THR A 58 -10.88 4.76 7.16
N ASP A 59 -11.83 4.81 6.26
CA ASP A 59 -12.28 3.61 5.56
C ASP A 59 -11.55 3.54 4.23
N LEU A 60 -10.65 2.57 4.10
CA LEU A 60 -9.82 2.46 2.89
C LEU A 60 -10.61 2.08 1.66
N ARG A 61 -11.87 1.69 1.81
CA ARG A 61 -12.72 1.39 0.68
C ARG A 61 -13.46 2.64 0.18
N ASN A 62 -13.33 3.73 0.90
CA ASN A 62 -13.99 4.98 0.55
C ASN A 62 -12.92 5.95 0.04
N GLN A 63 -12.87 6.12 -1.28
CA GLN A 63 -11.85 6.96 -1.90
C GLN A 63 -11.82 8.38 -1.33
N ALA A 64 -12.99 8.90 -0.96
CA ALA A 64 -13.08 10.27 -0.47
C ALA A 64 -12.39 10.44 0.89
N GLU A 65 -12.27 9.36 1.67
CA GLU A 65 -11.63 9.43 2.98
C GLU A 65 -10.15 9.12 2.95
N VAL A 66 -9.71 8.38 1.94
CA VAL A 66 -8.32 7.90 1.91
C VAL A 66 -7.36 9.05 1.75
N ILE A 67 -6.35 9.07 2.62
CA ILE A 67 -5.32 10.10 2.58
C ILE A 67 -4.12 9.51 1.84
N PRO A 68 -3.77 10.05 0.67
CA PRO A 68 -2.64 9.51 -0.10
C PRO A 68 -1.32 9.76 0.61
N LEU A 69 -0.42 8.80 0.52
CA LEU A 69 0.92 8.96 1.04
C LEU A 69 1.72 9.80 0.07
N LYS A 70 2.18 10.95 0.50
CA LYS A 70 2.95 11.85 -0.32
C LYS A 70 4.29 12.13 0.32
N GLY A 71 5.12 12.87 -0.36
CA GLY A 71 6.37 13.33 0.22
C GLY A 71 7.48 12.35 0.15
N TYR A 72 7.28 11.22 -0.47
CA TYR A 72 8.38 10.34 -0.69
C TYR A 72 9.07 10.75 -1.96
N VAL A 73 8.83 11.71 -2.47
CA VAL A 73 9.38 12.28 -3.56
C VAL A 73 10.29 11.61 -4.32
N ASN A 74 10.31 11.62 -5.04
CA ASN A 74 11.15 11.28 -5.74
C ASN A 74 11.93 11.85 -6.25
#